data_660766dc98d0cb691b66f85790d77084
#
_entry.id   660766dc98d0cb691b66f85790d77084
#
_cell.length_a   1.000
_cell.length_b   1.000
_cell.length_c   1.000
_cell.angle_alpha   90.00
_cell.angle_beta   90.00
_cell.angle_gamma   90.00
#
_symmetry.space_group_name_H-M   'P 1'
#
loop_
_entity.id
_entity.type
_entity.pdbx_description
1 polymer ?
#
loop_
_entity_poly.entity_id
_entity_poly.type
_entity_poly.pdbx_seq_one_letter_code
_entity_poly.pdbx_strand_id
1 'polypeptide(L)'
;YSLVARGIPVALEKMFAIYRPISREEYNTVLLTIKTPISDYLIDKYKTIKDLFGIDDIIRVNDYIATTKAAEKQKQWESLKVIAEMAKREYPETVLGPYYLGRYYEEVGEPKKAMRIFQGAFDKEEVGFITLDVMLDKADKIKEDFGY
;
A
#
# COMPACT_ATOMS: atom_id res chain seq x y z
N TYR A 1 -3.83 -26.76 16.82
CA TYR A 1 -4.98 -27.47 16.30
C TYR A 1 -5.01 -27.44 14.78
N SER A 2 -5.17 -28.57 14.19
CA SER A 2 -4.87 -28.63 12.79
C SER A 2 -5.95 -29.33 11.99
N LEU A 3 -7.00 -28.60 11.70
CA LEU A 3 -7.93 -28.98 10.65
C LEU A 3 -7.18 -29.19 9.34
N VAL A 4 -6.19 -28.37 9.08
CA VAL A 4 -5.33 -28.45 7.91
C VAL A 4 -4.63 -29.83 7.84
N ALA A 5 -4.02 -30.26 8.95
CA ALA A 5 -3.37 -31.57 8.99
C ALA A 5 -4.35 -32.76 8.95
N ARG A 6 -5.64 -32.50 9.17
CA ARG A 6 -6.63 -33.57 9.26
C ARG A 6 -7.53 -33.75 8.05
N GLY A 7 -7.31 -33.06 6.97
CA GLY A 7 -8.09 -33.32 5.81
C GLY A 7 -8.63 -32.16 5.01
N ILE A 8 -8.16 -30.93 5.28
CA ILE A 8 -8.42 -29.86 4.33
C ILE A 8 -7.60 -30.16 3.08
N PRO A 9 -8.23 -30.29 1.91
CA PRO A 9 -7.50 -30.52 0.66
C PRO A 9 -6.46 -29.42 0.42
N VAL A 10 -5.33 -29.78 -0.17
CA VAL A 10 -4.26 -28.83 -0.52
C VAL A 10 -4.80 -27.66 -1.33
N ALA A 11 -5.78 -27.91 -2.21
CA ALA A 11 -6.42 -26.84 -2.98
C ALA A 11 -7.12 -25.81 -2.10
N LEU A 12 -7.83 -26.24 -1.05
CA LEU A 12 -8.48 -25.33 -0.10
C LEU A 12 -7.46 -24.54 0.73
N GLU A 13 -6.36 -25.18 1.14
CA GLU A 13 -5.27 -24.47 1.82
C GLU A 13 -4.71 -23.34 0.97
N LYS A 14 -4.49 -23.60 -0.30
CA LYS A 14 -4.01 -22.59 -1.25
C LYS A 14 -5.02 -21.47 -1.45
N MET A 15 -6.30 -21.78 -1.51
CA MET A 15 -7.36 -20.78 -1.62
C MET A 15 -7.41 -19.88 -0.38
N PHE A 16 -7.33 -20.46 0.83
CA PHE A 16 -7.28 -19.69 2.06
C PHE A 16 -6.02 -18.83 2.14
N ALA A 17 -4.88 -19.35 1.68
CA ALA A 17 -3.63 -18.60 1.65
C ALA A 17 -3.74 -17.37 0.73
N ILE A 18 -4.41 -17.51 -0.41
CA ILE A 18 -4.65 -16.40 -1.34
C ILE A 18 -5.57 -15.35 -0.71
N TYR A 19 -6.61 -15.79 0.00
CA TYR A 19 -7.59 -14.88 0.61
C TYR A 19 -7.02 -14.09 1.80
N ARG A 20 -6.04 -14.64 2.50
CA ARG A 20 -5.46 -13.99 3.68
C ARG A 20 -4.78 -12.66 3.35
N PRO A 21 -4.75 -11.72 4.31
CA PRO A 21 -3.93 -10.51 4.16
C PRO A 21 -2.46 -10.87 3.91
N ILE A 22 -1.74 -9.97 3.29
CA ILE A 22 -0.30 -10.13 3.07
C ILE A 22 0.40 -10.30 4.41
N SER A 23 1.01 -11.47 4.61
CA SER A 23 1.74 -11.78 5.83
C SER A 23 3.14 -11.19 5.81
N ARG A 24 3.80 -11.18 6.99
CA ARG A 24 5.22 -10.81 7.07
C ARG A 24 6.09 -11.71 6.19
N GLU A 25 5.78 -13.00 6.18
CA GLU A 25 6.49 -13.97 5.35
C GLU A 25 6.32 -13.65 3.86
N GLU A 26 5.10 -13.44 3.41
CA GLU A 26 4.80 -13.06 2.03
C GLU A 26 5.52 -11.75 1.66
N TYR A 27 5.52 -10.77 2.54
CA TYR A 27 6.23 -9.52 2.35
C TYR A 27 7.74 -9.76 2.13
N ASN A 28 8.37 -10.52 3.03
CA ASN A 28 9.81 -10.75 2.98
C ASN A 28 10.24 -11.65 1.81
N THR A 29 9.47 -12.68 1.50
CA THR A 29 9.87 -13.69 0.52
C THR A 29 9.37 -13.40 -0.89
N VAL A 30 8.29 -12.67 -1.02
CA VAL A 30 7.69 -12.35 -2.33
C VAL A 30 7.85 -10.88 -2.67
N LEU A 31 7.27 -9.98 -1.88
CA LEU A 31 7.25 -8.56 -2.24
C LEU A 31 8.62 -7.93 -2.32
N LEU A 32 9.54 -8.30 -1.43
CA LEU A 32 10.90 -7.76 -1.45
C LEU A 32 11.82 -8.40 -2.49
N THR A 33 11.40 -9.48 -3.13
CA THR A 33 12.20 -10.21 -4.10
C THR A 33 11.62 -10.23 -5.50
N ILE A 34 10.35 -9.88 -5.66
CA ILE A 34 9.67 -9.89 -6.95
C ILE A 34 10.31 -8.89 -7.91
N LYS A 35 10.43 -9.29 -9.17
CA LYS A 35 11.02 -8.45 -10.22
C LYS A 35 10.00 -7.81 -11.14
N THR A 36 8.74 -8.22 -11.01
CA THR A 36 7.62 -7.60 -11.71
C THR A 36 7.05 -6.44 -10.88
N PRO A 37 6.23 -5.57 -11.46
CA PRO A 37 5.65 -4.46 -10.69
C PRO A 37 4.82 -4.95 -9.49
N ILE A 38 5.10 -4.38 -8.33
CA ILE A 38 4.36 -4.73 -7.09
C ILE A 38 2.89 -4.32 -7.20
N SER A 39 2.59 -3.26 -7.93
CA SER A 39 1.20 -2.87 -8.21
C SER A 39 0.43 -3.99 -8.92
N ASP A 40 1.06 -4.66 -9.88
CA ASP A 40 0.43 -5.79 -10.59
C ASP A 40 0.19 -6.95 -9.64
N TYR A 41 1.13 -7.23 -8.74
CA TYR A 41 0.96 -8.28 -7.73
C TYR A 41 -0.28 -8.02 -6.86
N LEU A 42 -0.46 -6.79 -6.39
CA LEU A 42 -1.61 -6.42 -5.57
C LEU A 42 -2.93 -6.55 -6.34
N ILE A 43 -2.95 -6.05 -7.57
CA ILE A 43 -4.13 -6.12 -8.43
C ILE A 43 -4.49 -7.58 -8.73
N ASP A 44 -3.52 -8.40 -9.07
CA ASP A 44 -3.73 -9.82 -9.38
C ASP A 44 -4.19 -10.61 -8.16
N LYS A 45 -3.67 -10.30 -6.98
CA LYS A 45 -4.12 -10.95 -5.73
C LYS A 45 -5.62 -10.73 -5.53
N TYR A 46 -6.08 -9.50 -5.65
CA TYR A 46 -7.50 -9.18 -5.41
C TYR A 46 -8.40 -9.63 -6.55
N LYS A 47 -7.90 -9.64 -7.79
CA LYS A 47 -8.60 -10.24 -8.90
C LYS A 47 -8.79 -11.75 -8.69
N THR A 48 -7.76 -12.43 -8.21
CA THR A 48 -7.83 -13.86 -7.90
C THR A 48 -8.83 -14.15 -6.79
N ILE A 49 -8.85 -13.31 -5.75
CA ILE A 49 -9.85 -13.40 -4.66
C ILE A 49 -11.27 -13.30 -5.23
N LYS A 50 -11.51 -12.32 -6.10
CA LYS A 50 -12.79 -12.14 -6.75
C LYS A 50 -13.18 -13.35 -7.60
N ASP A 51 -12.25 -13.84 -8.41
CA ASP A 51 -12.51 -14.96 -9.33
C ASP A 51 -12.77 -16.27 -8.58
N LEU A 52 -12.04 -16.53 -7.48
CA LEU A 52 -12.16 -17.77 -6.72
C LEU A 52 -13.32 -17.77 -5.74
N PHE A 53 -13.59 -16.64 -5.10
CA PHE A 53 -14.56 -16.54 -4.00
C PHE A 53 -15.83 -15.78 -4.37
N GLY A 54 -15.87 -15.16 -5.55
CA GLY A 54 -16.99 -14.30 -5.95
C GLY A 54 -17.13 -13.04 -5.10
N ILE A 55 -16.08 -12.64 -4.38
CA ILE A 55 -16.09 -11.51 -3.48
C ILE A 55 -15.42 -10.32 -4.18
N ASP A 56 -16.16 -9.23 -4.30
CA ASP A 56 -15.65 -7.98 -4.87
C ASP A 56 -15.27 -7.03 -3.73
N ASP A 57 -14.20 -7.40 -3.03
CA ASP A 57 -13.75 -6.66 -1.86
C ASP A 57 -12.84 -5.48 -2.21
N ILE A 58 -12.93 -4.43 -1.39
CA ILE A 58 -11.92 -3.37 -1.38
C ILE A 58 -10.61 -3.95 -0.83
N ILE A 59 -9.51 -3.47 -1.37
CA ILE A 59 -8.18 -3.89 -0.91
C ILE A 59 -8.01 -3.45 0.55
N ARG A 60 -7.51 -4.34 1.40
CA ARG A 60 -7.31 -4.06 2.82
C ARG A 60 -6.23 -3.00 3.03
N VAL A 61 -6.41 -2.15 4.03
CA VAL A 61 -5.42 -1.13 4.40
C VAL A 61 -4.05 -1.74 4.63
N ASN A 62 -3.97 -2.86 5.34
CA ASN A 62 -2.69 -3.52 5.60
C ASN A 62 -2.00 -4.00 4.32
N ASP A 63 -2.75 -4.41 3.32
CA ASP A 63 -2.18 -4.83 2.04
C ASP A 63 -1.67 -3.63 1.24
N TYR A 64 -2.34 -2.49 1.32
CA TYR A 64 -1.82 -1.24 0.77
C TYR A 64 -0.50 -0.85 1.43
N ILE A 65 -0.45 -0.89 2.77
CA ILE A 65 0.75 -0.53 3.51
C ILE A 65 1.92 -1.48 3.17
N ALA A 66 1.67 -2.78 3.12
CA ALA A 66 2.71 -3.75 2.80
C ALA A 66 3.27 -3.55 1.39
N THR A 67 2.41 -3.37 0.40
CA THR A 67 2.83 -3.20 -0.99
C THR A 67 3.52 -1.86 -1.24
N THR A 68 3.07 -0.78 -0.60
CA THR A 68 3.73 0.52 -0.72
C THR A 68 5.09 0.52 -0.05
N LYS A 69 5.24 -0.10 1.12
CA LYS A 69 6.54 -0.25 1.77
C LYS A 69 7.52 -1.05 0.91
N ALA A 70 7.05 -2.13 0.31
CA ALA A 70 7.88 -2.93 -0.58
C ALA A 70 8.29 -2.15 -1.84
N ALA A 71 7.36 -1.40 -2.42
CA ALA A 71 7.63 -0.55 -3.58
C ALA A 71 8.69 0.50 -3.26
N GLU A 72 8.60 1.14 -2.08
CA GLU A 72 9.61 2.10 -1.63
C GLU A 72 10.99 1.44 -1.48
N LYS A 73 11.04 0.28 -0.84
CA LYS A 73 12.31 -0.45 -0.65
C LYS A 73 12.94 -0.90 -1.96
N GLN A 74 12.14 -1.33 -2.91
CA GLN A 74 12.62 -1.73 -4.23
C GLN A 74 12.76 -0.56 -5.21
N LYS A 75 12.44 0.65 -4.77
CA LYS A 75 12.47 1.86 -5.62
C LYS A 75 11.60 1.73 -6.85
N GLN A 76 10.49 1.03 -6.73
CA GLN A 76 9.48 0.92 -7.77
C GLN A 76 8.50 2.10 -7.67
N TRP A 77 8.95 3.27 -8.05
CA TRP A 77 8.18 4.52 -7.86
C TRP A 77 6.88 4.53 -8.64
N GLU A 78 6.87 3.99 -9.85
CA GLU A 78 5.62 3.91 -10.63
C GLU A 78 4.59 2.98 -9.97
N SER A 79 5.03 1.85 -9.41
CA SER A 79 4.15 0.97 -8.62
C SER A 79 3.61 1.70 -7.40
N LEU A 80 4.47 2.45 -6.69
CA LEU A 80 4.06 3.25 -5.54
C LEU A 80 2.96 4.24 -5.92
N LYS A 81 3.11 4.93 -7.05
CA LYS A 81 2.12 5.88 -7.54
C LYS A 81 0.78 5.20 -7.84
N VAL A 82 0.81 4.08 -8.57
CA VAL A 82 -0.39 3.33 -8.91
C VAL A 82 -1.13 2.88 -7.66
N ILE A 83 -0.42 2.30 -6.71
CA ILE A 83 -0.99 1.81 -5.45
C ILE A 83 -1.55 2.97 -4.63
N ALA A 84 -0.84 4.09 -4.55
CA ALA A 84 -1.29 5.28 -3.83
C ALA A 84 -2.58 5.86 -4.43
N GLU A 85 -2.68 5.91 -5.75
CA GLU A 85 -3.89 6.36 -6.42
C GLU A 85 -5.08 5.43 -6.20
N MET A 86 -4.83 4.12 -6.18
CA MET A 86 -5.85 3.13 -5.83
C MET A 86 -6.35 3.33 -4.41
N ALA A 87 -5.43 3.50 -3.47
CA ALA A 87 -5.76 3.76 -2.06
C ALA A 87 -6.57 5.06 -1.90
N LYS A 88 -6.22 6.08 -2.65
CA LYS A 88 -6.96 7.36 -2.64
C LYS A 88 -8.40 7.18 -3.11
N ARG A 89 -8.62 6.34 -4.11
CA ARG A 89 -9.98 6.06 -4.61
C ARG A 89 -10.80 5.23 -3.64
N GLU A 90 -10.19 4.24 -2.99
CA GLU A 90 -10.91 3.31 -2.12
C GLU A 90 -11.08 3.82 -0.70
N TYR A 91 -10.15 4.64 -0.22
CA TYR A 91 -10.18 5.24 1.13
C TYR A 91 -10.04 6.76 1.04
N PRO A 92 -10.98 7.45 0.37
CA PRO A 92 -10.83 8.88 0.06
C PRO A 92 -10.81 9.79 1.28
N GLU A 93 -11.37 9.34 2.40
CA GLU A 93 -11.43 10.12 3.64
C GLU A 93 -10.19 9.97 4.51
N THR A 94 -9.21 9.16 4.08
CA THR A 94 -8.02 8.86 4.89
C THR A 94 -6.75 9.47 4.31
N VAL A 95 -5.71 9.53 5.13
CA VAL A 95 -4.37 10.00 4.75
C VAL A 95 -3.58 8.96 3.95
N LEU A 96 -4.12 7.75 3.74
CA LEU A 96 -3.38 6.64 3.13
C LEU A 96 -2.89 6.99 1.72
N GLY A 97 -3.80 7.37 0.83
CA GLY A 97 -3.44 7.77 -0.54
C GLY A 97 -2.52 8.99 -0.59
N PRO A 98 -2.91 10.10 0.06
CA PRO A 98 -2.08 11.31 0.08
C PRO A 98 -0.67 11.09 0.62
N TYR A 99 -0.50 10.29 1.67
CA TYR A 99 0.83 10.03 2.23
C TYR A 99 1.75 9.40 1.19
N TYR A 100 1.33 8.30 0.57
CA TYR A 100 2.18 7.60 -0.40
C TYR A 100 2.30 8.35 -1.73
N LEU A 101 1.29 9.12 -2.12
CA LEU A 101 1.41 9.99 -3.28
C LEU A 101 2.45 11.09 -3.03
N GLY A 102 2.43 11.70 -1.85
CA GLY A 102 3.45 12.66 -1.43
C GLY A 102 4.84 12.04 -1.42
N ARG A 103 4.98 10.82 -0.89
CA ARG A 103 6.24 10.07 -0.92
C ARG A 103 6.74 9.84 -2.36
N TYR A 104 5.84 9.49 -3.26
CA TYR A 104 6.19 9.35 -4.66
C TYR A 104 6.80 10.64 -5.22
N TYR A 105 6.13 11.77 -5.00
CA TYR A 105 6.61 13.05 -5.53
C TYR A 105 7.90 13.52 -4.89
N GLU A 106 8.15 13.19 -3.61
CA GLU A 106 9.46 13.44 -2.99
C GLU A 106 10.55 12.71 -3.76
N GLU A 107 10.32 11.44 -4.07
CA GLU A 107 11.34 10.57 -4.67
C GLU A 107 11.59 10.85 -6.16
N VAL A 108 10.60 11.34 -6.88
CA VAL A 108 10.79 11.69 -8.30
C VAL A 108 11.23 13.14 -8.51
N GLY A 109 11.55 13.86 -7.44
CA GLY A 109 12.12 15.20 -7.56
C GLY A 109 11.10 16.30 -7.77
N GLU A 110 9.88 16.14 -7.27
CA GLU A 110 8.84 17.17 -7.28
C GLU A 110 8.43 17.55 -5.86
N PRO A 111 9.36 18.12 -5.04
CA PRO A 111 9.11 18.37 -3.62
C PRO A 111 7.97 19.36 -3.37
N LYS A 112 7.81 20.35 -4.22
CA LYS A 112 6.73 21.34 -4.06
C LYS A 112 5.35 20.68 -4.20
N LYS A 113 5.21 19.74 -5.12
CA LYS A 113 4.00 18.98 -5.30
C LYS A 113 3.74 18.06 -4.11
N ALA A 114 4.79 17.40 -3.62
CA ALA A 114 4.72 16.56 -2.41
C ALA A 114 4.26 17.38 -1.20
N MET A 115 4.86 18.53 -0.98
CA MET A 115 4.50 19.42 0.11
C MET A 115 3.01 19.81 0.09
N ARG A 116 2.50 20.18 -1.09
CA ARG A 116 1.09 20.54 -1.24
C ARG A 116 0.15 19.37 -0.93
N ILE A 117 0.54 18.17 -1.32
CA ILE A 117 -0.24 16.97 -1.04
C ILE A 117 -0.28 16.68 0.45
N PHE A 118 0.86 16.76 1.13
CA PHE A 118 0.92 16.57 2.58
C PHE A 118 0.09 17.62 3.33
N GLN A 119 0.20 18.88 2.94
CA GLN A 119 -0.59 19.95 3.55
C GLN A 119 -2.09 19.80 3.31
N GLY A 120 -2.47 19.34 2.12
CA GLY A 120 -3.87 19.17 1.73
C GLY A 120 -4.60 18.04 2.44
N ALA A 121 -3.89 17.20 3.21
CA ALA A 121 -4.48 16.05 3.90
C ALA A 121 -4.87 16.36 5.36
N PHE A 122 -4.84 17.62 5.79
CA PHE A 122 -5.07 17.99 7.18
C PHE A 122 -6.48 17.65 7.70
N ASP A 123 -7.45 17.50 6.82
CA ASP A 123 -8.83 17.17 7.15
C ASP A 123 -9.15 15.67 7.00
N LYS A 124 -8.13 14.84 6.75
CA LYS A 124 -8.31 13.42 6.52
C LYS A 124 -8.12 12.61 7.80
N GLU A 125 -8.69 11.41 7.81
CA GLU A 125 -8.55 10.47 8.93
C GLU A 125 -7.18 9.82 8.94
N GLU A 126 -6.59 9.72 10.12
CA GLU A 126 -5.30 9.05 10.31
C GLU A 126 -5.41 7.56 10.11
N VAL A 127 -4.34 6.93 9.62
CA VAL A 127 -4.29 5.48 9.37
C VAL A 127 -2.99 4.91 9.92
N GLY A 128 -3.09 4.07 10.95
CA GLY A 128 -1.94 3.40 11.54
C GLY A 128 -0.85 4.38 11.96
N PHE A 129 0.36 4.21 11.44
CA PHE A 129 1.48 5.11 11.74
C PHE A 129 1.42 6.44 10.97
N ILE A 130 0.53 6.55 9.99
CA ILE A 130 0.39 7.76 9.17
C ILE A 130 -0.57 8.71 9.91
N THR A 131 0.02 9.66 10.60
CA THR A 131 -0.71 10.67 11.37
C THR A 131 -0.65 12.02 10.67
N LEU A 132 -1.53 12.94 11.08
CA LEU A 132 -1.49 14.31 10.57
C LEU A 132 -0.19 15.01 10.94
N ASP A 133 0.35 14.72 12.13
CA ASP A 133 1.65 15.26 12.55
C ASP A 133 2.77 14.80 11.60
N VAL A 134 2.80 13.53 11.23
CA VAL A 134 3.77 13.01 10.26
C VAL A 134 3.65 13.72 8.91
N MET A 135 2.42 13.96 8.46
CA MET A 135 2.17 14.67 7.20
C MET A 135 2.66 16.12 7.25
N LEU A 136 2.36 16.82 8.34
CA LEU A 136 2.79 18.20 8.53
C LEU A 136 4.30 18.31 8.68
N ASP A 137 4.91 17.42 9.46
CA ASP A 137 6.36 17.38 9.61
C ASP A 137 7.08 17.20 8.27
N LYS A 138 6.55 16.34 7.40
CA LYS A 138 7.08 16.16 6.05
C LYS A 138 6.96 17.42 5.22
N ALA A 139 5.82 18.08 5.27
CA ALA A 139 5.60 19.34 4.54
C ALA A 139 6.54 20.44 5.02
N ASP A 140 6.69 20.57 6.34
CA ASP A 140 7.56 21.58 6.94
C ASP A 140 9.02 21.32 6.61
N LYS A 141 9.44 20.08 6.64
CA LYS A 141 10.79 19.69 6.24
C LYS A 141 11.09 20.07 4.80
N ILE A 142 10.17 19.80 3.89
CA ILE A 142 10.33 20.20 2.48
C ILE A 142 10.45 21.71 2.35
N LYS A 143 9.62 22.46 3.09
CA LYS A 143 9.69 23.92 3.12
C LYS A 143 11.08 24.41 3.55
N GLU A 144 11.60 23.83 4.63
CA GLU A 144 12.89 24.17 5.18
C GLU A 144 14.03 23.84 4.21
N ASP A 145 14.01 22.59 3.67
CA ASP A 145 15.08 22.11 2.80
C ASP A 145 15.16 22.84 1.46
N PHE A 146 14.04 23.31 0.94
CA PHE A 146 13.95 23.95 -0.38
C PHE A 146 13.63 25.45 -0.32
N GLY A 147 13.42 26.00 0.84
CA GLY A 147 13.17 27.43 1.01
C GLY A 147 11.81 27.92 0.49
N TYR A 148 10.81 27.09 0.56
CA TYR A 148 9.45 27.43 0.11
C TYR A 148 8.66 28.28 1.11
#